data_07ce9bad9ac22faeeddb22e5edbb022d
#
_entry.id   07ce9bad9ac22faeeddb22e5edbb022d
#
_cell.length_a   1.000
_cell.length_b   1.000
_cell.length_c   1.000
_cell.angle_alpha   90.00
_cell.angle_beta   90.00
_cell.angle_gamma   90.00
#
_symmetry.space_group_name_H-M   'P 1'
#
loop_
_entity.id
_entity.type
_entity.pdbx_description
1 polymer ?
#
loop_
_entity_poly.entity_id
_entity_poly.type
_entity_poly.pdbx_seq_one_letter_code
_entity_poly.pdbx_strand_id
1 'polypeptide(L)'
;MHALHVFAKVITVNLVGSFNMIRLAAEAMSKNEPEPTGERGVLISTASVAAYDGQIGQAAYSASKGGVVGMTLPIARDLARNGIRNMTIAPGIFGTPMLFTMPQEVQDALAASVPFPSRLGTPADYAKLVHQIVTNEMLNGEVIRLDGAIRLAPK
;
A
#
# COMPACT_ATOMS: atom_id res chain seq x y z
N MET A 1 9.61 16.95 -17.49
CA MET A 1 10.69 16.40 -16.63
C MET A 1 10.42 16.85 -15.21
N HIS A 2 10.47 15.97 -14.21
CA HIS A 2 10.27 16.38 -12.82
C HIS A 2 11.47 17.16 -12.30
N ALA A 3 11.21 18.27 -11.61
CA ALA A 3 12.27 18.96 -10.89
C ALA A 3 12.75 18.11 -9.68
N LEU A 4 14.04 18.09 -9.40
CA LEU A 4 14.63 17.25 -8.36
C LEU A 4 14.00 17.49 -6.98
N HIS A 5 13.70 18.74 -6.62
CA HIS A 5 13.09 19.05 -5.33
C HIS A 5 11.65 18.49 -5.19
N VAL A 6 10.88 18.41 -6.29
CA VAL A 6 9.56 17.77 -6.30
C VAL A 6 9.69 16.27 -6.11
N PHE A 7 10.63 15.64 -6.81
CA PHE A 7 10.95 14.23 -6.63
C PHE A 7 11.34 13.93 -5.18
N ALA A 8 12.30 14.69 -4.64
CA ALA A 8 12.77 14.54 -3.27
C ALA A 8 11.63 14.70 -2.24
N LYS A 9 10.75 15.69 -2.44
CA LYS A 9 9.58 15.89 -1.56
C LYS A 9 8.65 14.67 -1.54
N VAL A 10 8.34 14.10 -2.70
CA VAL A 10 7.46 12.91 -2.78
C VAL A 10 8.12 11.71 -2.08
N ILE A 11 9.41 11.47 -2.30
CA ILE A 11 10.16 10.41 -1.61
C ILE A 11 10.14 10.64 -0.10
N THR A 12 10.42 11.85 0.35
CA THR A 12 10.46 12.18 1.79
C THR A 12 9.10 11.93 2.44
N VAL A 13 8.02 12.40 1.83
CA VAL A 13 6.68 12.25 2.42
C VAL A 13 6.22 10.80 2.36
N ASN A 14 6.27 10.17 1.17
CA ASN A 14 5.65 8.86 0.97
C ASN A 14 6.50 7.70 1.47
N LEU A 15 7.82 7.74 1.28
CA LEU A 15 8.69 6.62 1.62
C LEU A 15 9.32 6.79 3.00
N VAL A 16 10.04 7.89 3.20
CA VAL A 16 10.70 8.14 4.50
C VAL A 16 9.66 8.30 5.61
N GLY A 17 8.54 8.98 5.32
CA GLY A 17 7.41 9.11 6.25
C GLY A 17 6.80 7.75 6.62
N SER A 18 6.58 6.86 5.64
CA SER A 18 6.08 5.49 5.91
C SER A 18 7.06 4.70 6.77
N PHE A 19 8.35 4.72 6.43
CA PHE A 19 9.38 4.05 7.25
C PHE A 19 9.42 4.59 8.68
N ASN A 20 9.32 5.91 8.85
CA ASN A 20 9.30 6.52 10.18
C ASN A 20 8.09 6.07 11.01
N MET A 21 6.91 5.98 10.41
CA MET A 21 5.71 5.44 11.09
C MET A 21 5.87 3.97 11.46
N ILE A 22 6.40 3.14 10.55
CA ILE A 22 6.69 1.73 10.81
C ILE A 22 7.63 1.58 12.00
N ARG A 23 8.72 2.34 12.03
CA ARG A 23 9.72 2.32 13.11
C ARG A 23 9.10 2.65 14.47
N LEU A 24 8.31 3.72 14.54
CA LEU A 24 7.67 4.16 15.79
C LEU A 24 6.59 3.16 16.25
N ALA A 25 5.80 2.66 15.33
CA ALA A 25 4.77 1.66 15.64
C ALA A 25 5.39 0.33 16.09
N ALA A 26 6.45 -0.13 15.41
CA ALA A 26 7.17 -1.34 15.81
C ALA A 26 7.79 -1.21 17.22
N GLU A 27 8.36 -0.04 17.55
CA GLU A 27 8.87 0.23 18.89
C GLU A 27 7.75 0.14 19.94
N ALA A 28 6.58 0.70 19.67
CA ALA A 28 5.44 0.62 20.57
C ALA A 28 4.93 -0.83 20.71
N MET A 29 4.71 -1.51 19.58
CA MET A 29 4.21 -2.90 19.53
C MET A 29 5.15 -3.89 20.22
N SER A 30 6.46 -3.68 20.14
CA SER A 30 7.44 -4.57 20.80
C SER A 30 7.29 -4.64 22.32
N LYS A 31 6.60 -3.68 22.92
CA LYS A 31 6.31 -3.59 24.37
C LYS A 31 4.97 -4.22 24.74
N ASN A 32 4.15 -4.62 23.78
CA ASN A 32 2.88 -5.28 24.05
C ASN A 32 3.13 -6.67 24.68
N GLU A 33 2.20 -7.10 25.52
CA GLU A 33 2.12 -8.52 25.89
C GLU A 33 1.81 -9.35 24.64
N PRO A 34 2.49 -10.46 24.43
CA PRO A 34 2.23 -11.28 23.25
C PRO A 34 0.89 -12.02 23.37
N GLU A 35 0.19 -12.15 22.24
CA GLU A 35 -0.91 -13.09 22.09
C GLU A 35 -0.42 -14.54 22.29
N PRO A 36 -1.33 -15.52 22.46
CA PRO A 36 -0.94 -16.94 22.63
C PRO A 36 -0.03 -17.49 21.53
N THR A 37 -0.09 -16.93 20.32
CA THR A 37 0.75 -17.27 19.16
C THR A 37 2.13 -16.61 19.20
N GLY A 38 2.35 -15.69 20.11
CA GLY A 38 3.56 -14.87 20.21
C GLY A 38 3.47 -13.57 19.42
N GLU A 39 2.35 -13.29 18.72
CA GLU A 39 2.17 -12.04 17.98
C GLU A 39 2.02 -10.86 18.96
N ARG A 40 2.66 -9.73 18.62
CA ARG A 40 2.54 -8.45 19.33
C ARG A 40 1.90 -7.36 18.49
N GLY A 41 1.70 -7.62 17.22
CA GLY A 41 1.02 -6.71 16.31
C GLY A 41 1.35 -6.94 14.85
N VAL A 42 0.59 -6.26 13.99
CA VAL A 42 0.78 -6.27 12.54
C VAL A 42 0.82 -4.84 11.98
N LEU A 43 1.79 -4.60 11.14
CA LEU A 43 1.95 -3.36 10.38
C LEU A 43 1.38 -3.58 8.97
N ILE A 44 0.53 -2.66 8.50
CA ILE A 44 -0.04 -2.73 7.15
C ILE A 44 0.22 -1.41 6.44
N SER A 45 1.07 -1.45 5.43
CA SER A 45 1.41 -0.30 4.61
C SER A 45 0.56 -0.24 3.35
N THR A 46 0.30 0.97 2.85
CA THR A 46 -0.39 1.19 1.58
C THR A 46 0.60 1.63 0.50
N ALA A 47 0.88 0.72 -0.44
CA ALA A 47 1.61 1.03 -1.67
C ALA A 47 0.65 1.55 -2.76
N SER A 48 0.82 1.11 -3.99
CA SER A 48 -0.06 1.34 -5.14
C SER A 48 0.34 0.39 -6.26
N VAL A 49 -0.59 0.07 -7.15
CA VAL A 49 -0.24 -0.59 -8.43
C VAL A 49 0.73 0.23 -9.27
N ALA A 50 0.80 1.56 -9.07
CA ALA A 50 1.80 2.42 -9.68
C ALA A 50 3.25 2.09 -9.28
N ALA A 51 3.46 1.28 -8.24
CA ALA A 51 4.77 0.72 -7.92
C ALA A 51 5.28 -0.25 -9.01
N TYR A 52 4.36 -0.82 -9.78
CA TYR A 52 4.62 -1.81 -10.83
C TYR A 52 4.31 -1.27 -12.22
N ASP A 53 3.17 -0.61 -12.36
CA ASP A 53 2.59 -0.17 -13.62
C ASP A 53 2.55 1.38 -13.69
N GLY A 54 3.65 2.06 -13.38
CA GLY A 54 3.72 3.53 -13.33
C GLY A 54 3.42 4.18 -14.68
N GLN A 55 2.62 5.24 -14.64
CA GLN A 55 2.21 6.01 -15.80
C GLN A 55 3.15 7.19 -16.09
N ILE A 56 2.99 7.80 -17.25
CA ILE A 56 3.70 9.05 -17.61
C ILE A 56 3.44 10.11 -16.52
N GLY A 57 4.51 10.72 -16.04
CA GLY A 57 4.44 11.71 -14.96
C GLY A 57 4.53 11.14 -13.54
N GLN A 58 4.49 9.83 -13.35
CA GLN A 58 4.46 9.21 -12.01
C GLN A 58 5.83 8.75 -11.47
N ALA A 59 6.97 9.12 -12.09
CA ALA A 59 8.28 8.61 -11.68
C ALA A 59 8.56 8.73 -10.18
N ALA A 60 8.30 9.89 -9.57
CA ALA A 60 8.49 10.10 -8.13
C ALA A 60 7.51 9.28 -7.28
N TYR A 61 6.24 9.24 -7.69
CA TYR A 61 5.20 8.47 -7.00
C TYR A 61 5.50 6.96 -7.08
N SER A 62 5.78 6.45 -8.29
CA SER A 62 6.12 5.05 -8.50
C SER A 62 7.38 4.64 -7.73
N ALA A 63 8.42 5.48 -7.72
CA ALA A 63 9.62 5.24 -6.93
C ALA A 63 9.31 5.17 -5.43
N SER A 64 8.49 6.10 -4.91
CA SER A 64 8.10 6.10 -3.51
C SER A 64 7.30 4.86 -3.11
N LYS A 65 6.35 4.45 -3.94
CA LYS A 65 5.52 3.27 -3.69
C LYS A 65 6.27 1.96 -3.96
N GLY A 66 7.20 1.95 -4.92
CA GLY A 66 8.16 0.86 -5.13
C GLY A 66 9.10 0.67 -3.94
N GLY A 67 9.52 1.76 -3.30
CA GLY A 67 10.28 1.71 -2.05
C GLY A 67 9.49 1.07 -0.91
N VAL A 68 8.19 1.40 -0.76
CA VAL A 68 7.31 0.75 0.24
C VAL A 68 7.20 -0.76 -0.04
N VAL A 69 7.03 -1.15 -1.30
CA VAL A 69 7.04 -2.56 -1.72
C VAL A 69 8.37 -3.23 -1.35
N GLY A 70 9.49 -2.61 -1.71
CA GLY A 70 10.83 -3.17 -1.50
C GLY A 70 11.20 -3.36 -0.03
N MET A 71 10.72 -2.49 0.87
CA MET A 71 11.01 -2.62 2.30
C MET A 71 10.08 -3.60 3.05
N THR A 72 9.02 -4.12 2.42
CA THR A 72 8.03 -4.98 3.08
C THR A 72 8.64 -6.24 3.67
N LEU A 73 9.32 -7.04 2.86
CA LEU A 73 9.92 -8.30 3.30
C LEU A 73 11.11 -8.12 4.25
N PRO A 74 12.07 -7.21 4.00
CA PRO A 74 13.16 -6.98 4.95
C PRO A 74 12.65 -6.60 6.34
N ILE A 75 11.70 -5.68 6.44
CA ILE A 75 11.13 -5.26 7.72
C ILE A 75 10.40 -6.43 8.42
N ALA A 76 9.64 -7.24 7.69
CA ALA A 76 8.99 -8.42 8.26
C ALA A 76 10.02 -9.38 8.88
N ARG A 77 11.17 -9.56 8.23
CA ARG A 77 12.27 -10.40 8.73
C ARG A 77 12.96 -9.79 9.95
N ASP A 78 13.22 -8.48 9.92
CA ASP A 78 13.83 -7.77 11.04
C ASP A 78 12.97 -7.84 12.31
N LEU A 79 11.64 -7.74 12.15
CA LEU A 79 10.67 -7.70 13.25
C LEU A 79 10.17 -9.07 13.71
N ALA A 80 10.50 -10.15 12.99
CA ALA A 80 10.05 -11.50 13.31
C ALA A 80 10.38 -11.92 14.74
N ARG A 81 11.59 -11.63 15.21
CA ARG A 81 12.01 -11.90 16.60
C ARG A 81 11.21 -11.14 17.66
N ASN A 82 10.52 -10.06 17.27
CA ASN A 82 9.67 -9.27 18.14
C ASN A 82 8.20 -9.70 18.09
N GLY A 83 7.84 -10.71 17.29
CA GLY A 83 6.45 -11.12 17.09
C GLY A 83 5.62 -10.08 16.34
N ILE A 84 6.21 -9.30 15.44
CA ILE A 84 5.51 -8.26 14.68
C ILE A 84 5.56 -8.61 13.21
N ARG A 85 4.38 -8.68 12.59
CA ARG A 85 4.23 -8.88 11.15
C ARG A 85 4.24 -7.57 10.38
N ASN A 86 4.67 -7.61 9.12
CA ASN A 86 4.65 -6.45 8.23
C ASN A 86 4.12 -6.84 6.86
N MET A 87 3.03 -6.23 6.44
CA MET A 87 2.34 -6.47 5.18
C MET A 87 2.18 -5.19 4.40
N THR A 88 1.99 -5.31 3.10
CA THR A 88 1.69 -4.17 2.24
C THR A 88 0.51 -4.49 1.32
N ILE A 89 -0.43 -3.57 1.19
CA ILE A 89 -1.49 -3.61 0.19
C ILE A 89 -1.12 -2.66 -0.93
N ALA A 90 -1.22 -3.10 -2.18
CA ALA A 90 -1.07 -2.28 -3.38
C ALA A 90 -2.43 -2.12 -4.07
N PRO A 91 -3.21 -1.07 -3.73
CA PRO A 91 -4.52 -0.84 -4.33
C PRO A 91 -4.40 -0.45 -5.80
N GLY A 92 -5.40 -0.84 -6.59
CA GLY A 92 -5.68 -0.29 -7.90
C GLY A 92 -6.41 1.04 -7.83
N ILE A 93 -7.45 1.21 -8.65
CA ILE A 93 -8.24 2.45 -8.69
C ILE A 93 -9.42 2.33 -7.73
N PHE A 94 -9.42 3.16 -6.71
CA PHE A 94 -10.44 3.18 -5.64
C PHE A 94 -11.22 4.48 -5.66
N GLY A 95 -12.55 4.37 -5.43
CA GLY A 95 -13.43 5.51 -5.20
C GLY A 95 -13.04 6.21 -3.89
N THR A 96 -12.39 7.35 -4.01
CA THR A 96 -11.97 8.19 -2.90
C THR A 96 -12.54 9.59 -3.06
N PRO A 97 -12.64 10.39 -1.98
CA PRO A 97 -13.10 11.78 -2.11
C PRO A 97 -12.34 12.56 -3.18
N MET A 98 -11.02 12.31 -3.33
CA MET A 98 -10.20 12.97 -4.35
C MET A 98 -10.60 12.52 -5.77
N LEU A 99 -10.91 11.24 -5.99
CA LEU A 99 -11.36 10.74 -7.29
C LEU A 99 -12.75 11.27 -7.64
N PHE A 100 -13.63 11.40 -6.67
CA PHE A 100 -14.99 11.92 -6.87
C PHE A 100 -15.03 13.42 -7.17
N THR A 101 -13.91 14.15 -7.10
CA THR A 101 -13.83 15.52 -7.62
C THR A 101 -13.65 15.58 -9.15
N MET A 102 -13.35 14.46 -9.80
CA MET A 102 -13.20 14.39 -11.26
C MET A 102 -14.57 14.34 -11.95
N PRO A 103 -14.66 14.76 -13.24
CA PRO A 103 -15.89 14.60 -14.02
C PRO A 103 -16.38 13.15 -14.05
N GLN A 104 -17.70 12.95 -14.08
CA GLN A 104 -18.30 11.62 -14.05
C GLN A 104 -17.79 10.71 -15.19
N GLU A 105 -17.64 11.25 -16.39
CA GLU A 105 -17.08 10.50 -17.55
C GLU A 105 -15.70 9.92 -17.28
N VAL A 106 -14.85 10.65 -16.52
CA VAL A 106 -13.52 10.18 -16.12
C VAL A 106 -13.64 9.06 -15.11
N GLN A 107 -14.55 9.20 -14.13
CA GLN A 107 -14.81 8.16 -13.14
C GLN A 107 -15.29 6.88 -13.80
N ASP A 108 -16.21 6.99 -14.74
CA ASP A 108 -16.78 5.85 -15.48
C ASP A 108 -15.72 5.16 -16.35
N ALA A 109 -14.88 5.94 -17.05
CA ALA A 109 -13.77 5.40 -17.82
C ALA A 109 -12.74 4.66 -16.96
N LEU A 110 -12.41 5.20 -15.79
CA LEU A 110 -11.53 4.54 -14.83
C LEU A 110 -12.15 3.25 -14.28
N ALA A 111 -13.43 3.26 -13.96
CA ALA A 111 -14.15 2.06 -13.51
C ALA A 111 -14.16 0.98 -14.60
N ALA A 112 -14.43 1.35 -15.84
CA ALA A 112 -14.45 0.44 -16.99
C ALA A 112 -13.07 -0.14 -17.34
N SER A 113 -11.98 0.53 -16.92
CA SER A 113 -10.61 0.03 -17.14
C SER A 113 -10.23 -1.13 -16.21
N VAL A 114 -11.01 -1.39 -15.14
CA VAL A 114 -10.80 -2.52 -14.23
C VAL A 114 -11.39 -3.79 -14.88
N PRO A 115 -10.59 -4.84 -15.14
CA PRO A 115 -11.07 -6.04 -15.81
C PRO A 115 -12.22 -6.72 -15.08
N PHE A 116 -12.06 -7.07 -13.80
CA PHE A 116 -13.13 -7.68 -13.00
C PHE A 116 -12.83 -7.59 -11.49
N PRO A 117 -13.84 -7.17 -10.68
CA PRO A 117 -15.12 -6.62 -11.09
C PRO A 117 -14.95 -5.26 -11.78
N SER A 118 -15.71 -4.99 -12.86
CA SER A 118 -15.57 -3.77 -13.65
C SER A 118 -16.20 -2.57 -12.92
N ARG A 119 -15.52 -2.13 -11.90
CA ARG A 119 -15.89 -1.00 -11.03
C ARG A 119 -14.68 -0.47 -10.28
N LEU A 120 -14.81 0.71 -9.72
CA LEU A 120 -13.86 1.22 -8.73
C LEU A 120 -13.86 0.34 -7.48
N GLY A 121 -12.69 0.16 -6.88
CA GLY A 121 -12.59 -0.41 -5.53
C GLY A 121 -13.27 0.50 -4.51
N THR A 122 -13.79 -0.09 -3.46
CA THR A 122 -14.45 0.64 -2.36
C THR A 122 -13.63 0.56 -1.07
N PRO A 123 -13.84 1.49 -0.12
CA PRO A 123 -13.24 1.36 1.22
C PRO A 123 -13.55 0.01 1.89
N ALA A 124 -14.73 -0.56 1.64
CA ALA A 124 -15.12 -1.87 2.16
C ALA A 124 -14.27 -3.01 1.56
N ASP A 125 -13.89 -2.93 0.28
CA ASP A 125 -12.99 -3.92 -0.34
C ASP A 125 -11.61 -3.88 0.32
N TYR A 126 -11.10 -2.68 0.59
CA TYR A 126 -9.83 -2.50 1.29
C TYR A 126 -9.91 -3.03 2.74
N ALA A 127 -10.96 -2.67 3.47
CA ALA A 127 -11.15 -3.07 4.87
C ALA A 127 -11.27 -4.60 5.03
N LYS A 128 -11.91 -5.29 4.07
CA LYS A 128 -11.97 -6.77 4.07
C LYS A 128 -10.57 -7.39 3.99
N LEU A 129 -9.69 -6.87 3.15
CA LEU A 129 -8.32 -7.36 3.04
C LEU A 129 -7.51 -7.05 4.31
N VAL A 130 -7.67 -5.85 4.88
CA VAL A 130 -7.06 -5.51 6.17
C VAL A 130 -7.49 -6.49 7.25
N HIS A 131 -8.79 -6.79 7.34
CA HIS A 131 -9.31 -7.76 8.30
C HIS A 131 -8.70 -9.16 8.09
N GLN A 132 -8.58 -9.63 6.84
CA GLN A 132 -7.92 -10.90 6.54
C GLN A 132 -6.44 -10.91 6.93
N ILE A 133 -5.73 -9.82 6.72
CA ILE A 133 -4.33 -9.71 7.16
C ILE A 133 -4.22 -9.76 8.69
N VAL A 134 -5.12 -9.07 9.39
CA VAL A 134 -5.12 -9.06 10.87
C VAL A 134 -5.40 -10.45 11.43
N THR A 135 -6.40 -11.15 10.90
CA THR A 135 -6.87 -12.44 11.44
C THR A 135 -6.12 -13.66 10.92
N ASN A 136 -5.26 -13.52 9.91
CA ASN A 136 -4.47 -14.62 9.35
C ASN A 136 -2.99 -14.39 9.61
N GLU A 137 -2.50 -14.94 10.69
CA GLU A 137 -1.13 -14.76 11.17
C GLU A 137 -0.06 -15.32 10.23
N MET A 138 -0.43 -16.17 9.27
CA MET A 138 0.51 -16.70 8.28
C MET A 138 0.84 -15.69 7.18
N LEU A 139 0.06 -14.61 7.05
CA LEU A 139 0.34 -13.51 6.14
C LEU A 139 1.40 -12.57 6.74
N ASN A 140 2.64 -12.67 6.25
CA ASN A 140 3.75 -11.86 6.69
C ASN A 140 4.78 -11.65 5.56
N GLY A 141 5.27 -10.44 5.40
CA GLY A 141 6.32 -10.09 4.45
C GLY A 141 5.88 -9.97 2.99
N GLU A 142 4.57 -9.99 2.71
CA GLU A 142 4.04 -10.03 1.35
C GLU A 142 3.37 -8.71 0.96
N VAL A 143 3.30 -8.47 -0.35
CA VAL A 143 2.59 -7.36 -0.96
C VAL A 143 1.41 -7.89 -1.76
N ILE A 144 0.21 -7.52 -1.37
CA ILE A 144 -1.01 -7.98 -2.03
C ILE A 144 -1.56 -6.87 -2.93
N ARG A 145 -1.63 -7.15 -4.24
CA ARG A 145 -2.34 -6.27 -5.19
C ARG A 145 -3.84 -6.45 -4.99
N LEU A 146 -4.54 -5.33 -4.73
CA LEU A 146 -5.99 -5.29 -4.60
C LEU A 146 -6.54 -4.38 -5.71
N ASP A 147 -6.69 -4.91 -6.91
CA ASP A 147 -6.76 -4.08 -8.11
C ASP A 147 -7.72 -4.58 -9.22
N GLY A 148 -8.46 -5.66 -9.00
CA GLY A 148 -9.36 -6.22 -10.02
C GLY A 148 -8.64 -6.63 -11.31
N ALA A 149 -7.36 -7.01 -11.22
CA ALA A 149 -6.48 -7.39 -12.31
C ALA A 149 -6.09 -6.24 -13.27
N ILE A 150 -6.27 -4.99 -12.86
CA ILE A 150 -5.86 -3.85 -13.70
C ILE A 150 -4.33 -3.83 -13.89
N ARG A 151 -3.93 -3.42 -15.08
CA ARG A 151 -2.58 -2.98 -15.39
C ARG A 151 -2.70 -1.60 -15.99
N LEU A 152 -2.09 -0.61 -15.35
CA LEU A 152 -2.25 0.77 -15.78
C LEU A 152 -1.64 0.95 -17.17
N ALA A 153 -2.41 1.55 -18.08
CA ALA A 153 -1.89 1.98 -19.37
C ALA A 153 -0.85 3.11 -19.17
N PRO A 154 0.07 3.32 -20.15
CA PRO A 154 1.08 4.37 -20.04
C PRO A 154 0.52 5.80 -19.85
N LYS A 155 -0.73 6.01 -20.28
CA LYS A 155 -1.49 7.27 -20.14
C LYS A 155 -2.88 6.97 -19.61
#